data_98158a55b7b019717c320e999b9183e4
#
_entry.id   98158a55b7b019717c320e999b9183e4
#
_cell.length_a   1.000
_cell.length_b   1.000
_cell.length_c   1.000
_cell.angle_alpha   90.00
_cell.angle_beta   90.00
_cell.angle_gamma   90.00
#
_symmetry.space_group_name_H-M   'P 1'
#
loop_
_entity.id
_entity.type
_entity.pdbx_description
1 polymer ?
#
loop_
_entity_poly.entity_id
_entity_poly.type
_entity_poly.pdbx_seq_one_letter_code
_entity_poly.pdbx_strand_id
1 'polypeptide(L)'
;MFDGLQSAEAITALARLRAARADVLALPLTRLTDDDLFGVWRDLDPAPRRSVVADHALIAQLESRGTAHEHACRSTAVLLSHALRISPTEAIGRVLAAASMGPRLGLTGEPLAPQFEAVATAQACGAISPAHARIITDSVQALPAVVR
;
A
#
# COMPACT_ATOMS: atom_id res chain seq x y z
N MET A 1 3.96 -17.84 14.24
CA MET A 1 3.18 -18.14 13.02
C MET A 1 1.86 -17.44 13.20
N PHE A 2 1.40 -16.65 12.20
CA PHE A 2 0.12 -15.94 12.31
C PHE A 2 -1.01 -16.95 12.19
N ASP A 3 -1.92 -16.95 13.16
CA ASP A 3 -3.21 -17.60 13.01
C ASP A 3 -3.98 -16.92 11.88
N GLY A 4 -4.87 -17.68 11.23
CA GLY A 4 -5.63 -17.16 10.09
C GLY A 4 -6.46 -15.93 10.46
N LEU A 5 -6.93 -15.21 9.44
CA LEU A 5 -7.76 -14.02 9.59
C LEU A 5 -9.07 -14.38 10.33
N GLN A 6 -9.35 -13.71 11.44
CA GLN A 6 -10.53 -13.98 12.30
C GLN A 6 -11.63 -12.92 12.17
N SER A 7 -11.31 -11.70 11.71
CA SER A 7 -12.33 -10.66 11.52
C SER A 7 -13.29 -11.02 10.40
N ALA A 8 -14.57 -11.21 10.71
CA ALA A 8 -15.61 -11.54 9.73
C ALA A 8 -15.76 -10.46 8.65
N GLU A 9 -15.61 -9.18 9.03
CA GLU A 9 -15.65 -8.06 8.09
C GLU A 9 -14.48 -8.11 7.10
N ALA A 10 -13.26 -8.35 7.60
CA ALA A 10 -12.07 -8.44 6.77
C ALA A 10 -12.12 -9.69 5.85
N ILE A 11 -12.60 -10.83 6.36
CA ILE A 11 -12.82 -12.05 5.55
C ILE A 11 -13.76 -11.75 4.40
N THR A 12 -14.90 -11.11 4.70
CA THR A 12 -15.92 -10.76 3.71
C THR A 12 -15.38 -9.77 2.66
N ALA A 13 -14.68 -8.72 3.09
CA ALA A 13 -14.09 -7.74 2.18
C ALA A 13 -13.06 -8.37 1.23
N LEU A 14 -12.18 -9.23 1.76
CA LEU A 14 -11.19 -9.92 0.94
C LEU A 14 -11.80 -10.98 0.02
N ALA A 15 -12.89 -11.64 0.42
CA ALA A 15 -13.62 -12.56 -0.44
C ALA A 15 -14.22 -11.83 -1.65
N ARG A 16 -14.84 -10.65 -1.43
CA ARG A 16 -15.36 -9.81 -2.52
C ARG A 16 -14.25 -9.34 -3.48
N LEU A 17 -13.11 -8.92 -2.94
CA LEU A 17 -11.96 -8.52 -3.76
C LEU A 17 -11.43 -9.66 -4.61
N ARG A 18 -11.33 -10.89 -4.04
CA ARG A 18 -10.90 -12.08 -4.77
C ARG A 18 -11.89 -12.43 -5.89
N ALA A 19 -13.20 -12.38 -5.61
CA ALA A 19 -14.23 -12.63 -6.61
C ALA A 19 -14.14 -11.64 -7.77
N ALA A 20 -14.10 -10.33 -7.49
CA ALA A 20 -13.97 -9.29 -8.51
C ALA A 20 -12.70 -9.46 -9.36
N ARG A 21 -11.57 -9.84 -8.76
CA ARG A 21 -10.34 -10.15 -9.52
C ARG A 21 -10.49 -11.38 -10.40
N ALA A 22 -11.17 -12.42 -9.92
CA ALA A 22 -11.44 -13.62 -10.70
C ALA A 22 -12.33 -13.31 -11.92
N ASP A 23 -13.34 -12.45 -11.74
CA ASP A 23 -14.22 -12.01 -12.84
C ASP A 23 -13.43 -11.26 -13.92
N VAL A 24 -12.51 -10.36 -13.53
CA VAL A 24 -11.63 -9.67 -14.50
C VAL A 24 -10.74 -10.65 -15.25
N LEU A 25 -10.16 -11.64 -14.54
CA LEU A 25 -9.28 -12.64 -15.16
C LEU A 25 -10.05 -13.59 -16.09
N ALA A 26 -11.37 -13.74 -15.91
CA ALA A 26 -12.23 -14.57 -16.74
C ALA A 26 -12.79 -13.83 -17.97
N LEU A 27 -12.47 -12.56 -18.18
CA LEU A 27 -12.92 -11.80 -19.33
C LEU A 27 -12.49 -12.48 -20.65
N PRO A 28 -13.39 -12.64 -21.63
CA PRO A 28 -13.07 -13.22 -22.93
C PRO A 28 -12.34 -12.20 -23.81
N LEU A 29 -11.08 -11.87 -23.47
CA LEU A 29 -10.29 -10.80 -24.09
C LEU A 29 -10.22 -10.91 -25.62
N THR A 30 -10.24 -12.12 -26.16
CA THR A 30 -10.21 -12.36 -27.62
C THR A 30 -11.50 -11.93 -28.36
N ARG A 31 -12.56 -11.60 -27.62
CA ARG A 31 -13.85 -11.15 -28.19
C ARG A 31 -14.06 -9.65 -28.03
N LEU A 32 -13.15 -8.97 -27.34
CA LEU A 32 -13.19 -7.52 -27.12
C LEU A 32 -12.60 -6.80 -28.32
N THR A 33 -13.13 -5.63 -28.60
CA THR A 33 -12.52 -4.68 -29.55
C THR A 33 -11.27 -4.03 -28.92
N ASP A 34 -10.42 -3.42 -29.74
CA ASP A 34 -9.25 -2.69 -29.24
C ASP A 34 -9.64 -1.57 -28.28
N ASP A 35 -10.74 -0.85 -28.57
CA ASP A 35 -11.27 0.19 -27.69
C ASP A 35 -11.73 -0.37 -26.34
N ASP A 36 -12.39 -1.53 -26.32
CA ASP A 36 -12.77 -2.22 -25.09
C ASP A 36 -11.54 -2.68 -24.31
N LEU A 37 -10.52 -3.22 -24.98
CA LEU A 37 -9.27 -3.64 -24.35
C LEU A 37 -8.57 -2.45 -23.66
N PHE A 38 -8.45 -1.32 -24.35
CA PHE A 38 -7.91 -0.09 -23.77
C PHE A 38 -8.79 0.45 -22.65
N GLY A 39 -10.13 0.36 -22.78
CA GLY A 39 -11.09 0.72 -21.74
C GLY A 39 -10.86 -0.09 -20.46
N VAL A 40 -10.85 -1.41 -20.59
CA VAL A 40 -10.57 -2.32 -19.46
C VAL A 40 -9.24 -2.00 -18.81
N TRP A 41 -8.20 -1.81 -19.60
CA TRP A 41 -6.87 -1.50 -19.06
C TRP A 41 -6.82 -0.18 -18.31
N ARG A 42 -7.40 0.87 -18.88
CA ARG A 42 -7.47 2.21 -18.26
C ARG A 42 -8.23 2.19 -16.93
N ASP A 43 -9.30 1.41 -16.84
CA ASP A 43 -10.12 1.33 -15.64
C ASP A 43 -9.51 0.40 -14.58
N LEU A 44 -8.74 -0.61 -15.01
CA LEU A 44 -8.05 -1.54 -14.12
C LEU A 44 -6.78 -0.95 -13.50
N ASP A 45 -6.00 -0.16 -14.26
CA ASP A 45 -4.68 0.34 -13.87
C ASP A 45 -4.66 1.21 -12.58
N PRO A 46 -5.67 2.03 -12.25
CA PRO A 46 -5.70 2.75 -10.98
C PRO A 46 -5.91 1.86 -9.75
N ALA A 47 -6.49 0.68 -9.87
CA ALA A 47 -6.82 -0.18 -8.74
C ALA A 47 -5.58 -0.63 -7.93
N PRO A 48 -4.50 -1.16 -8.51
CA PRO A 48 -3.27 -1.48 -7.78
C PRO A 48 -2.59 -0.23 -7.22
N ARG A 49 -2.70 0.93 -7.87
CA ARG A 49 -2.15 2.18 -7.35
C ARG A 49 -2.84 2.63 -6.06
N ARG A 50 -4.16 2.47 -5.98
CA ARG A 50 -4.96 2.78 -4.78
C ARG A 50 -4.75 1.76 -3.67
N SER A 51 -4.49 0.49 -3.99
CA SER A 51 -4.36 -0.58 -3.00
C SER A 51 -3.18 -0.38 -2.05
N VAL A 52 -2.14 0.36 -2.44
CA VAL A 52 -1.00 0.66 -1.56
C VAL A 52 -1.38 1.52 -0.36
N VAL A 53 -2.48 2.27 -0.43
CA VAL A 53 -2.99 3.04 0.72
C VAL A 53 -3.41 2.10 1.86
N ALA A 54 -3.98 0.94 1.52
CA ALA A 54 -4.29 -0.09 2.50
C ALA A 54 -3.01 -0.70 3.10
N ASP A 55 -1.97 -0.93 2.29
CA ASP A 55 -0.66 -1.38 2.77
C ASP A 55 -0.07 -0.37 3.77
N HIS A 56 -0.12 0.93 3.45
CA HIS A 56 0.37 1.98 4.35
C HIS A 56 -0.37 1.97 5.69
N ALA A 57 -1.70 1.86 5.67
CA ALA A 57 -2.50 1.82 6.88
C ALA A 57 -2.22 0.57 7.73
N LEU A 58 -2.09 -0.60 7.08
CA LEU A 58 -1.77 -1.86 7.75
C LEU A 58 -0.38 -1.80 8.40
N ILE A 59 0.63 -1.32 7.68
CA ILE A 59 2.00 -1.19 8.19
C ILE A 59 2.03 -0.22 9.37
N ALA A 60 1.37 0.94 9.27
CA ALA A 60 1.28 1.90 10.37
C ALA A 60 0.64 1.29 11.62
N GLN A 61 -0.39 0.44 11.46
CA GLN A 61 -1.00 -0.29 12.57
C GLN A 61 -0.07 -1.34 13.18
N LEU A 62 0.67 -2.08 12.37
CA LEU A 62 1.65 -3.06 12.87
C LEU A 62 2.77 -2.38 13.65
N GLU A 63 3.25 -1.22 13.17
CA GLU A 63 4.28 -0.43 13.85
C GLU A 63 3.77 0.16 15.16
N SER A 64 2.58 0.76 15.17
CA SER A 64 2.00 1.36 16.38
C SER A 64 1.76 0.34 17.50
N ARG A 65 1.51 -0.92 17.15
CA ARG A 65 1.30 -2.03 18.10
C ARG A 65 2.59 -2.71 18.53
N GLY A 66 3.74 -2.41 17.89
CA GLY A 66 4.99 -3.10 18.16
C GLY A 66 5.00 -4.57 17.73
N THR A 67 4.15 -4.95 16.77
CA THR A 67 3.91 -6.35 16.37
C THR A 67 5.18 -7.07 15.95
N ALA A 68 6.15 -6.38 15.34
CA ALA A 68 7.42 -6.98 14.96
C ALA A 68 8.16 -7.54 16.19
N HIS A 69 8.17 -6.82 17.30
CA HIS A 69 8.83 -7.25 18.54
C HIS A 69 8.11 -8.45 19.16
N GLU A 70 6.78 -8.45 19.17
CA GLU A 70 5.97 -9.60 19.68
C GLU A 70 6.25 -10.89 18.91
N HIS A 71 6.61 -10.79 17.63
CA HIS A 71 6.98 -11.91 16.77
C HIS A 71 8.50 -12.14 16.69
N ALA A 72 9.28 -11.64 17.65
CA ALA A 72 10.74 -11.78 17.71
C ALA A 72 11.46 -11.31 16.43
N CYS A 73 10.87 -10.37 15.69
CA CYS A 73 11.46 -9.73 14.53
C CYS A 73 12.10 -8.40 14.93
N ARG A 74 13.30 -8.14 14.42
CA ARG A 74 14.04 -6.88 14.72
C ARG A 74 13.40 -5.62 14.14
N SER A 75 12.51 -5.76 13.17
CA SER A 75 11.79 -4.64 12.54
C SER A 75 10.56 -5.12 11.77
N THR A 76 9.62 -4.20 11.50
CA THR A 76 8.44 -4.46 10.66
C THR A 76 8.82 -4.92 9.25
N ALA A 77 9.90 -4.40 8.68
CA ALA A 77 10.40 -4.85 7.38
C ALA A 77 10.80 -6.34 7.39
N VAL A 78 11.46 -6.80 8.45
CA VAL A 78 11.81 -8.24 8.60
C VAL A 78 10.54 -9.07 8.77
N LEU A 79 9.59 -8.61 9.59
CA LEU A 79 8.30 -9.27 9.76
C LEU A 79 7.56 -9.42 8.43
N LEU A 80 7.45 -8.34 7.66
CA LEU A 80 6.79 -8.35 6.34
C LEU A 80 7.50 -9.27 5.34
N SER A 81 8.85 -9.22 5.30
CA SER A 81 9.63 -10.09 4.41
C SER A 81 9.33 -11.57 4.66
N HIS A 82 9.26 -11.98 5.92
CA HIS A 82 8.95 -13.37 6.30
C HIS A 82 7.47 -13.72 6.06
N ALA A 83 6.55 -12.87 6.51
CA ALA A 83 5.12 -13.15 6.45
C ALA A 83 4.58 -13.16 5.01
N LEU A 84 5.04 -12.23 4.18
CA LEU A 84 4.59 -12.07 2.80
C LEU A 84 5.48 -12.76 1.76
N ARG A 85 6.64 -13.31 2.19
CA ARG A 85 7.64 -13.94 1.31
C ARG A 85 8.13 -12.99 0.20
N ILE A 86 8.32 -11.72 0.56
CA ILE A 86 8.87 -10.68 -0.32
C ILE A 86 10.34 -10.42 -0.01
N SER A 87 11.05 -9.78 -0.93
CA SER A 87 12.45 -9.44 -0.72
C SER A 87 12.62 -8.45 0.44
N PRO A 88 13.75 -8.49 1.18
CA PRO A 88 14.04 -7.48 2.21
C PRO A 88 14.01 -6.05 1.69
N THR A 89 14.50 -5.83 0.48
CA THR A 89 14.48 -4.50 -0.18
C THR A 89 13.06 -4.01 -0.43
N GLU A 90 12.17 -4.88 -0.88
CA GLU A 90 10.76 -4.55 -1.09
C GLU A 90 10.07 -4.26 0.25
N ALA A 91 10.31 -5.08 1.27
CA ALA A 91 9.74 -4.87 2.60
C ALA A 91 10.18 -3.53 3.22
N ILE A 92 11.47 -3.19 3.11
CA ILE A 92 12.00 -1.88 3.54
C ILE A 92 11.31 -0.74 2.76
N GLY A 93 11.20 -0.88 1.44
CA GLY A 93 10.53 0.12 0.61
C GLY A 93 9.07 0.37 1.01
N ARG A 94 8.33 -0.69 1.34
CA ARG A 94 6.93 -0.58 1.82
C ARG A 94 6.84 0.13 3.17
N VAL A 95 7.73 -0.18 4.11
CA VAL A 95 7.76 0.47 5.43
C VAL A 95 8.12 1.95 5.30
N LEU A 96 9.12 2.31 4.49
CA LEU A 96 9.49 3.71 4.23
C LEU A 96 8.35 4.49 3.55
N ALA A 97 7.67 3.87 2.59
CA ALA A 97 6.50 4.47 1.95
C ALA A 97 5.35 4.71 2.95
N ALA A 98 5.07 3.73 3.81
CA ALA A 98 4.06 3.88 4.86
C ALA A 98 4.41 4.98 5.86
N ALA A 99 5.68 5.10 6.27
CA ALA A 99 6.15 6.17 7.16
C ALA A 99 5.99 7.56 6.54
N SER A 100 6.15 7.67 5.22
CA SER A 100 6.10 8.95 4.49
C SER A 100 4.68 9.35 4.07
N MET A 101 3.86 8.40 3.65
CA MET A 101 2.56 8.63 3.01
C MET A 101 1.39 7.98 3.75
N GLY A 102 1.65 7.17 4.76
CA GLY A 102 0.62 6.52 5.58
C GLY A 102 0.05 7.42 6.67
N PRO A 103 -0.99 6.92 7.37
CA PRO A 103 -1.53 7.60 8.53
C PRO A 103 -0.49 7.69 9.64
N ARG A 104 -0.44 8.83 10.32
CA ARG A 104 0.49 9.10 11.43
C ARG A 104 -0.30 9.41 12.69
N LEU A 105 0.30 9.14 13.82
CA LEU A 105 -0.24 9.52 15.13
C LEU A 105 0.76 10.43 15.85
N GLY A 106 0.26 11.45 16.49
CA GLY A 106 1.04 12.27 17.42
C GLY A 106 1.33 11.54 18.73
N LEU A 107 2.10 12.17 19.60
CA LEU A 107 2.51 11.58 20.88
C LEU A 107 1.32 11.27 21.82
N THR A 108 0.23 12.00 21.68
CA THR A 108 -1.01 11.84 22.46
C THR A 108 -2.06 10.98 21.74
N GLY A 109 -1.69 10.42 20.56
CA GLY A 109 -2.56 9.54 19.77
C GLY A 109 -3.46 10.29 18.79
N GLU A 110 -3.34 11.62 18.67
CA GLU A 110 -4.08 12.40 17.68
C GLU A 110 -3.66 12.07 16.24
N PRO A 111 -4.61 11.99 15.29
CA PRO A 111 -4.29 11.79 13.88
C PRO A 111 -3.49 12.97 13.32
N LEU A 112 -2.37 12.67 12.67
CA LEU A 112 -1.57 13.64 11.92
C LEU A 112 -1.64 13.37 10.43
N ALA A 113 -1.55 14.44 9.63
CA ALA A 113 -1.43 14.31 8.19
C ALA A 113 -0.17 13.53 7.80
N PRO A 114 -0.19 12.80 6.66
CA PRO A 114 1.02 12.20 6.10
C PRO A 114 2.13 13.23 5.91
N GLN A 115 3.39 12.79 5.99
CA GLN A 115 4.52 13.70 5.75
C GLN A 115 4.48 14.33 4.35
N PHE A 116 4.05 13.57 3.35
CA PHE A 116 3.86 14.00 1.97
C PHE A 116 2.38 13.91 1.59
N GLU A 117 1.55 14.75 2.19
CA GLU A 117 0.09 14.73 2.07
C GLU A 117 -0.39 14.82 0.61
N ALA A 118 0.18 15.72 -0.19
CA ALA A 118 -0.19 15.86 -1.60
C ALA A 118 0.12 14.57 -2.41
N VAL A 119 1.26 13.92 -2.13
CA VAL A 119 1.65 12.66 -2.78
C VAL A 119 0.75 11.52 -2.33
N ALA A 120 0.43 11.45 -1.03
CA ALA A 120 -0.49 10.46 -0.47
C ALA A 120 -1.89 10.60 -1.10
N THR A 121 -2.39 11.83 -1.25
CA THR A 121 -3.68 12.12 -1.90
C THR A 121 -3.68 11.71 -3.37
N ALA A 122 -2.63 12.06 -4.13
CA ALA A 122 -2.49 11.68 -5.54
C ALA A 122 -2.41 10.15 -5.71
N GLN A 123 -1.80 9.45 -4.77
CA GLN A 123 -1.74 7.99 -4.77
C GLN A 123 -3.11 7.37 -4.39
N ALA A 124 -3.82 7.94 -3.42
CA ALA A 124 -5.13 7.48 -3.00
C ALA A 124 -6.19 7.59 -4.11
N CYS A 125 -6.13 8.60 -4.96
CA CYS A 125 -7.00 8.70 -6.13
C CYS A 125 -6.49 7.89 -7.34
N GLY A 126 -5.31 7.27 -7.26
CA GLY A 126 -4.72 6.45 -8.33
C GLY A 126 -4.06 7.28 -9.44
N ALA A 127 -3.87 8.58 -9.25
CA ALA A 127 -3.26 9.47 -10.25
C ALA A 127 -1.78 9.14 -10.48
N ILE A 128 -1.07 8.70 -9.45
CA ILE A 128 0.35 8.34 -9.54
C ILE A 128 0.60 6.89 -9.09
N SER A 129 1.60 6.26 -9.70
CA SER A 129 2.04 4.92 -9.29
C SER A 129 2.93 4.98 -8.03
N PRO A 130 3.12 3.86 -7.31
CA PRO A 130 4.07 3.78 -6.20
C PRO A 130 5.49 4.19 -6.59
N ALA A 131 5.91 3.88 -7.82
CA ALA A 131 7.22 4.28 -8.33
C ALA A 131 7.34 5.80 -8.49
N HIS A 132 6.31 6.46 -9.05
CA HIS A 132 6.27 7.93 -9.14
C HIS A 132 6.26 8.58 -7.75
N ALA A 133 5.43 8.08 -6.82
CA ALA A 133 5.38 8.57 -5.45
C ALA A 133 6.76 8.51 -4.79
N ARG A 134 7.48 7.40 -4.94
CA ARG A 134 8.84 7.22 -4.43
C ARG A 134 9.81 8.23 -5.02
N ILE A 135 9.83 8.40 -6.35
CA ILE A 135 10.72 9.39 -7.00
C ILE A 135 10.46 10.79 -6.46
N ILE A 136 9.19 11.19 -6.30
CA ILE A 136 8.82 12.50 -5.77
C ILE A 136 9.31 12.66 -4.33
N THR A 137 9.03 11.69 -3.46
CA THR A 137 9.43 11.75 -2.05
C THR A 137 10.94 11.76 -1.88
N ASP A 138 11.67 10.90 -2.62
CA ASP A 138 13.13 10.85 -2.59
C ASP A 138 13.73 12.18 -3.08
N SER A 139 13.17 12.77 -4.15
CA SER A 139 13.62 14.05 -4.70
C SER A 139 13.42 15.19 -3.72
N VAL A 140 12.25 15.26 -3.07
CA VAL A 140 11.97 16.30 -2.05
C VAL A 140 12.87 16.12 -0.82
N GLN A 141 13.11 14.87 -0.40
CA GLN A 141 14.00 14.59 0.74
C GLN A 141 15.46 14.96 0.45
N ALA A 142 15.89 14.87 -0.80
CA ALA A 142 17.24 15.27 -1.22
C ALA A 142 17.47 16.79 -1.27
N LEU A 143 16.39 17.61 -1.23
CA LEU A 143 16.51 19.06 -1.20
C LEU A 143 17.10 19.55 0.13
N PRO A 144 17.91 20.64 0.10
CA PRO A 144 18.37 21.28 1.34
C PRO A 144 17.22 21.71 2.24
N ALA A 145 17.41 21.66 3.56
CA ALA A 145 16.37 21.96 4.55
C ALA A 145 15.75 23.38 4.38
N VAL A 146 16.48 24.31 3.79
CA VAL A 146 16.03 25.70 3.50
C VAL A 146 14.96 25.75 2.38
N VAL A 147 14.85 24.71 1.56
CA VAL A 147 13.94 24.65 0.38
C VAL A 147 12.76 23.71 0.64
N ARG A 148 12.82 22.90 1.68
CA ARG A 148 11.76 22.02 2.14
C ARG A 148 10.74 22.78 2.97
#